data_846c01503afc1ff0101bf61119909b50
#
_entry.id   846c01503afc1ff0101bf61119909b50
#
_cell.length_a   1.000
_cell.length_b   1.000
_cell.length_c   1.000
_cell.angle_alpha   90.00
_cell.angle_beta   90.00
_cell.angle_gamma   90.00
#
_symmetry.space_group_name_H-M   'P 1'
#
loop_
_entity.id
_entity.type
_entity.pdbx_description
1 polymer ?
#
loop_
_entity_poly.entity_id
_entity_poly.type
_entity_poly.pdbx_seq_one_letter_code
_entity_poly.pdbx_strand_id
1 'polypeptide(L)'
;MARYFFNVHDGISILDTVGSEHPDLQSARTEAVETIAERLRGALLKEANVSAWLMNVTDERGLTVMVLSFTAAVQIVDHVNVAGQVLGALTGVALDCFTARSHRKAQQK
;
A
#
# COMPACT_ATOMS: atom_id res chain seq x y z
N MET A 1 -19.70 -17.50 -8.08
CA MET A 1 -19.18 -16.44 -7.21
C MET A 1 -18.59 -17.06 -5.96
N ALA A 2 -17.46 -16.56 -5.53
CA ALA A 2 -16.81 -17.04 -4.33
C ALA A 2 -16.65 -15.85 -3.36
N ARG A 3 -16.66 -16.14 -2.06
CA ARG A 3 -16.51 -15.13 -1.04
C ARG A 3 -15.07 -15.10 -0.57
N TYR A 4 -14.52 -13.89 -0.51
CA TYR A 4 -13.14 -13.65 -0.08
C TYR A 4 -13.14 -12.75 1.13
N PHE A 5 -12.14 -12.95 1.99
CA PHE A 5 -11.99 -12.18 3.22
C PHE A 5 -10.67 -11.44 3.20
N PHE A 6 -10.70 -10.16 3.49
CA PHE A 6 -9.57 -9.26 3.35
C PHE A 6 -9.07 -8.86 4.73
N ASN A 7 -8.06 -9.56 5.22
CA ASN A 7 -7.53 -9.38 6.56
C ASN A 7 -6.30 -8.50 6.53
N VAL A 8 -6.28 -7.47 7.37
CA VAL A 8 -5.20 -6.48 7.37
C VAL A 8 -4.37 -6.61 8.65
N HIS A 9 -3.06 -6.52 8.49
CA HIS A 9 -2.12 -6.52 9.59
C HIS A 9 -1.27 -5.25 9.52
N ASP A 10 -1.53 -4.33 10.43
CA ASP A 10 -0.83 -3.05 10.46
C ASP A 10 -0.30 -2.74 11.86
N GLY A 11 0.27 -3.74 12.51
CA GLY A 11 0.66 -3.67 13.90
C GLY A 11 -0.31 -4.45 14.77
N ILE A 12 -1.56 -4.48 14.37
CA ILE A 12 -2.59 -5.33 14.95
C ILE A 12 -3.30 -6.04 13.82
N SER A 13 -3.88 -7.20 14.12
CA SER A 13 -4.61 -7.97 13.12
C SER A 13 -6.06 -7.53 13.10
N ILE A 14 -6.52 -7.14 11.93
CA ILE A 14 -7.91 -6.74 11.70
C ILE A 14 -8.52 -7.78 10.77
N LEU A 15 -9.34 -8.65 11.33
CA LEU A 15 -9.94 -9.73 10.56
C LEU A 15 -11.24 -9.29 9.92
N ASP A 16 -11.41 -9.64 8.65
CA ASP A 16 -12.65 -9.40 7.94
C ASP A 16 -13.60 -10.57 8.22
N THR A 17 -14.69 -10.31 8.93
CA THR A 17 -15.63 -11.34 9.28
C THR A 17 -16.82 -11.42 8.33
N VAL A 18 -16.91 -10.48 7.40
CA VAL A 18 -18.04 -10.42 6.45
C VAL A 18 -17.64 -10.92 5.08
N GLY A 19 -16.52 -10.43 4.57
CA GLY A 19 -16.05 -10.78 3.25
C GLY A 19 -16.87 -10.12 2.15
N SER A 20 -16.52 -10.40 0.91
CA SER A 20 -17.28 -9.95 -0.24
C SER A 20 -17.20 -10.99 -1.34
N GLU A 21 -18.23 -11.05 -2.15
CA GLU A 21 -18.31 -12.03 -3.22
C GLU A 21 -17.75 -11.47 -4.52
N HIS A 22 -16.98 -12.30 -5.21
CA HIS A 22 -16.37 -11.93 -6.48
C HIS A 22 -16.48 -13.09 -7.46
N PRO A 23 -16.65 -12.77 -8.75
CA PRO A 23 -16.75 -13.83 -9.76
C PRO A 23 -15.44 -14.56 -9.98
N ASP A 24 -14.31 -13.91 -9.73
CA ASP A 24 -13.00 -14.51 -9.93
C ASP A 24 -11.96 -13.83 -9.03
N LEU A 25 -10.76 -14.36 -9.04
CA LEU A 25 -9.67 -13.84 -8.21
C LEU A 25 -9.22 -12.46 -8.68
N GLN A 26 -9.34 -12.18 -9.97
CA GLN A 26 -8.94 -10.87 -10.50
C GLN A 26 -9.83 -9.77 -9.93
N SER A 27 -11.11 -10.03 -9.81
CA SER A 27 -12.06 -9.08 -9.20
C SER A 27 -11.71 -8.85 -7.73
N ALA A 28 -11.38 -9.92 -7.02
CA ALA A 28 -10.97 -9.82 -5.62
C ALA A 28 -9.68 -9.03 -5.49
N ARG A 29 -8.74 -9.20 -6.42
CA ARG A 29 -7.50 -8.44 -6.43
C ARG A 29 -7.76 -6.94 -6.56
N THR A 30 -8.69 -6.57 -7.42
CA THR A 30 -9.06 -5.17 -7.61
C THR A 30 -9.56 -4.57 -6.30
N GLU A 31 -10.46 -5.27 -5.61
CA GLU A 31 -10.95 -4.78 -4.32
C GLU A 31 -9.84 -4.69 -3.30
N ALA A 32 -8.93 -5.67 -3.27
CA ALA A 32 -7.82 -5.66 -2.33
C ALA A 32 -6.94 -4.43 -2.53
N VAL A 33 -6.59 -4.12 -3.77
CA VAL A 33 -5.77 -2.97 -4.09
C VAL A 33 -6.47 -1.67 -3.71
N GLU A 34 -7.75 -1.56 -4.01
CA GLU A 34 -8.51 -0.35 -3.67
C GLU A 34 -8.61 -0.16 -2.16
N THR A 35 -8.85 -1.23 -1.42
CA THR A 35 -8.96 -1.17 0.03
C THR A 35 -7.64 -0.73 0.66
N ILE A 36 -6.53 -1.30 0.20
CA ILE A 36 -5.20 -0.97 0.71
C ILE A 36 -4.86 0.48 0.37
N ALA A 37 -5.16 0.90 -0.84
CA ALA A 37 -4.86 2.27 -1.27
C ALA A 37 -5.60 3.29 -0.40
N GLU A 38 -6.85 3.01 -0.09
CA GLU A 38 -7.65 3.90 0.74
C GLU A 38 -7.14 3.94 2.19
N ARG A 39 -6.80 2.80 2.76
CA ARG A 39 -6.25 2.74 4.12
C ARG A 39 -4.89 3.44 4.18
N LEU A 40 -4.06 3.24 3.18
CA LEU A 40 -2.74 3.87 3.12
C LEU A 40 -2.88 5.38 3.04
N ARG A 41 -3.80 5.85 2.22
CA ARG A 41 -4.06 7.28 2.09
C ARG A 41 -4.48 7.87 3.43
N GLY A 42 -5.42 7.21 4.12
CA GLY A 42 -5.87 7.68 5.42
C GLY A 42 -4.77 7.73 6.45
N ALA A 43 -3.92 6.70 6.48
CA ALA A 43 -2.81 6.63 7.41
C ALA A 43 -1.79 7.72 7.14
N LEU A 44 -1.43 7.94 5.88
CA LEU A 44 -0.44 8.95 5.51
C LEU A 44 -0.92 10.37 5.75
N LEU A 45 -2.23 10.60 5.73
CA LEU A 45 -2.77 11.91 6.05
C LEU A 45 -2.69 12.22 7.55
N LYS A 46 -2.68 11.20 8.38
CA LYS A 46 -2.59 11.36 9.83
C LYS A 46 -1.17 11.30 10.34
N GLU A 47 -0.36 10.44 9.75
CA GLU A 47 1.00 10.18 10.20
C GLU A 47 1.95 10.23 9.01
N ALA A 48 3.20 10.54 9.29
CA ALA A 48 4.20 10.65 8.23
C ALA A 48 4.63 9.30 7.66
N ASN A 49 4.53 8.25 8.46
CA ASN A 49 5.08 6.97 8.09
C ASN A 49 4.08 5.85 8.27
N VAL A 50 4.14 4.89 7.36
CA VAL A 50 3.41 3.63 7.47
C VAL A 50 4.47 2.53 7.45
N SER A 51 4.66 1.85 8.56
CA SER A 51 5.57 0.71 8.58
C SER A 51 4.91 -0.47 7.86
N ALA A 52 5.63 -1.55 7.72
CA ALA A 52 5.17 -2.65 6.89
C ALA A 52 3.74 -3.09 7.22
N TRP A 53 2.87 -2.97 6.24
CA TRP A 53 1.50 -3.46 6.32
C TRP A 53 1.36 -4.68 5.42
N LEU A 54 0.46 -5.56 5.81
CA LEU A 54 0.20 -6.77 5.07
C LEU A 54 -1.30 -6.99 4.97
N MET A 55 -1.78 -7.34 3.79
CA MET A 55 -3.14 -7.80 3.62
C MET A 55 -3.11 -9.25 3.18
N ASN A 56 -3.82 -10.10 3.90
CA ASN A 56 -3.95 -11.52 3.61
C ASN A 56 -5.37 -11.77 3.15
N VAL A 57 -5.54 -12.21 1.91
CA VAL A 57 -6.86 -12.50 1.37
C VAL A 57 -7.07 -14.00 1.41
N THR A 58 -8.14 -14.41 2.08
CA THR A 58 -8.47 -15.83 2.21
C THR A 58 -9.78 -16.14 1.51
N ASP A 59 -9.97 -17.41 1.16
CA ASP A 59 -11.21 -17.87 0.59
C ASP A 59 -12.13 -18.42 1.69
N GLU A 60 -13.25 -19.00 1.29
CA GLU A 60 -14.25 -19.50 2.22
C GLU A 60 -13.75 -20.65 3.08
N ARG A 61 -12.70 -21.34 2.64
CA ARG A 61 -12.11 -22.45 3.39
C ARG A 61 -11.01 -21.97 4.34
N GLY A 62 -10.75 -20.65 4.35
CA GLY A 62 -9.70 -20.09 5.18
C GLY A 62 -8.31 -20.20 4.59
N LEU A 63 -8.21 -20.57 3.32
CA LEU A 63 -6.92 -20.68 2.65
C LEU A 63 -6.52 -19.34 2.06
N THR A 64 -5.26 -18.97 2.26
CA THR A 64 -4.72 -17.74 1.70
C THR A 64 -4.59 -17.88 0.19
N VAL A 65 -5.22 -16.99 -0.54
CA VAL A 65 -5.16 -16.97 -1.99
C VAL A 65 -4.37 -15.78 -2.54
N MET A 66 -4.11 -14.78 -1.69
CA MET A 66 -3.39 -13.59 -2.13
C MET A 66 -2.79 -12.89 -0.91
N VAL A 67 -1.60 -12.35 -1.09
CA VAL A 67 -0.96 -11.54 -0.05
C VAL A 67 -0.48 -10.26 -0.70
N LEU A 68 -0.83 -9.12 -0.10
CA LEU A 68 -0.32 -7.82 -0.50
C LEU A 68 0.52 -7.26 0.64
N SER A 69 1.71 -6.79 0.33
CA SER A 69 2.56 -6.15 1.33
C SER A 69 3.00 -4.80 0.81
N PHE A 70 3.09 -3.83 1.70
CA PHE A 70 3.42 -2.47 1.30
C PHE A 70 3.96 -1.68 2.48
N THR A 71 4.76 -0.68 2.14
CA THR A 71 5.30 0.27 3.09
C THR A 71 5.27 1.64 2.44
N ALA A 72 5.20 2.68 3.25
CA ALA A 72 5.27 4.04 2.74
C ALA A 72 5.87 4.94 3.80
N ALA A 73 6.62 5.94 3.37
CA ALA A 73 7.22 6.93 4.25
C ALA A 73 7.16 8.28 3.57
N VAL A 74 6.88 9.32 4.36
CA VAL A 74 6.87 10.68 3.86
C VAL A 74 7.94 11.45 4.61
N GLN A 75 8.83 12.09 3.87
CA GLN A 75 9.87 12.92 4.45
C GLN A 75 9.79 14.30 3.80
N ILE A 76 9.73 15.32 4.63
CA ILE A 76 9.77 16.70 4.15
C ILE A 76 11.20 17.17 4.33
N VAL A 77 11.84 17.52 3.22
CA VAL A 77 13.24 17.89 3.21
C VAL A 77 13.36 19.37 2.86
N ASP A 78 13.96 20.14 3.78
CA ASP A 78 14.03 21.59 3.64
C ASP A 78 15.29 22.09 2.93
N HIS A 79 16.36 21.30 2.97
CA HIS A 79 17.65 21.72 2.45
C HIS A 79 18.15 20.77 1.38
N VAL A 80 18.62 21.36 0.27
CA VAL A 80 19.09 20.56 -0.86
C VAL A 80 20.24 19.63 -0.47
N ASN A 81 21.20 20.14 0.31
CA ASN A 81 22.34 19.31 0.73
C ASN A 81 21.90 18.15 1.60
N VAL A 82 20.97 18.42 2.52
CA VAL A 82 20.43 17.37 3.37
C VAL A 82 19.61 16.40 2.52
N ALA A 83 18.90 16.93 1.53
CA ALA A 83 18.10 16.11 0.64
C ALA A 83 18.96 15.06 -0.08
N GLY A 84 20.13 15.46 -0.55
CA GLY A 84 21.03 14.54 -1.22
C GLY A 84 21.44 13.38 -0.33
N GLN A 85 21.72 13.67 0.93
CA GLN A 85 22.11 12.64 1.88
C GLN A 85 20.94 11.73 2.26
N VAL A 86 19.78 12.33 2.48
CA VAL A 86 18.59 11.57 2.83
C VAL A 86 18.20 10.62 1.70
N LEU A 87 18.19 11.14 0.48
CA LEU A 87 17.85 10.32 -0.68
C LEU A 87 18.88 9.22 -0.91
N GLY A 88 20.14 9.48 -0.57
CA GLY A 88 21.18 8.46 -0.65
C GLY A 88 20.97 7.33 0.34
N ALA A 89 20.31 7.61 1.47
CA ALA A 89 20.01 6.60 2.48
C ALA A 89 18.82 5.75 2.09
N LEU A 90 17.94 6.27 1.23
CA LEU A 90 16.81 5.52 0.72
C LEU A 90 17.25 4.59 -0.40
N THR A 91 16.47 3.58 -0.67
CA THR A 91 16.80 2.65 -1.75
C THR A 91 16.70 3.35 -3.10
N GLY A 92 17.49 2.90 -4.06
CA GLY A 92 17.43 3.46 -5.41
C GLY A 92 16.06 3.31 -6.05
N VAL A 93 15.38 2.21 -5.74
CA VAL A 93 14.03 1.96 -6.27
C VAL A 93 13.06 3.05 -5.82
N ALA A 94 13.11 3.41 -4.53
CA ALA A 94 12.24 4.45 -4.00
C ALA A 94 12.53 5.79 -4.65
N LEU A 95 13.80 6.11 -4.84
CA LEU A 95 14.20 7.35 -5.48
C LEU A 95 13.70 7.41 -6.94
N ASP A 96 13.85 6.31 -7.67
CA ASP A 96 13.42 6.25 -9.05
C ASP A 96 11.90 6.45 -9.16
N CYS A 97 11.14 5.83 -8.30
CA CYS A 97 9.69 6.00 -8.29
C CYS A 97 9.30 7.44 -8.03
N PHE A 98 9.96 8.07 -7.07
CA PHE A 98 9.70 9.46 -6.72
C PHE A 98 9.99 10.38 -7.90
N THR A 99 11.13 10.19 -8.54
CA THR A 99 11.55 11.02 -9.68
C THR A 99 10.59 10.86 -10.85
N ALA A 100 10.18 9.63 -11.15
CA ALA A 100 9.26 9.37 -12.25
C ALA A 100 7.91 10.04 -12.01
N ARG A 101 7.42 10.00 -10.79
CA ARG A 101 6.14 10.63 -10.46
C ARG A 101 6.20 12.15 -10.60
N SER A 102 7.26 12.76 -10.11
CA SER A 102 7.44 14.20 -10.21
C SER A 102 7.51 14.64 -11.67
N HIS A 103 8.23 13.89 -12.49
CA HIS A 103 8.34 14.20 -13.90
C HIS A 103 6.99 14.11 -14.61
N ARG A 104 6.22 13.09 -14.26
CA ARG A 104 4.90 12.90 -14.84
C ARG A 104 3.97 14.07 -14.52
N LYS A 105 3.98 14.54 -13.27
CA LYS A 105 3.18 15.69 -12.90
C LYS A 105 3.55 16.94 -13.67
N ALA A 106 4.84 17.15 -13.88
CA ALA A 106 5.30 18.31 -14.64
C ALA A 106 4.78 18.26 -16.07
N GLN A 107 4.72 17.07 -16.65
CA GLN A 107 4.23 16.92 -18.02
C GLN A 107 2.73 17.17 -18.16
N GLN A 108 1.97 16.94 -17.10
CA GLN A 108 0.53 17.13 -17.13
C GLN A 108 0.12 18.59 -17.06
N LYS A 109 1.02 19.43 -16.68
CA LYS A 109 0.77 20.87 -16.67
C LYS A 109 1.10 21.48 -18.01
#